data_412bcfd7c5c24a78ba2f0010d5e01a91
#
_entry.id   412bcfd7c5c24a78ba2f0010d5e01a91
#
_cell.length_a   1.000
_cell.length_b   1.000
_cell.length_c   1.000
_cell.angle_alpha   90.00
_cell.angle_beta   90.00
_cell.angle_gamma   90.00
#
_symmetry.space_group_name_H-M   'P 1'
#
loop_
_entity.id
_entity.type
_entity.pdbx_description
1 polymer ?
#
loop_
_entity_poly.entity_id
_entity_poly.type
_entity_poly.pdbx_seq_one_letter_code
_entity_poly.pdbx_strand_id
1 'polypeptide(L)'
;LRSQAKQTELLQLKVTELVSDLEQWNGAPATRLIDPKRIKRSKWSNRHDHSFSDQEFCTLKDELASAGGNVQPIKVRQIGRDEDGDLFEIVFGHRRHQGCLELGLPVLAMVESVNDQNLFVEMDRENRARKNLSPWEQGVMYKRALDEGLFPSQRKLADAVGADLANVGKALRLAKLPPEVVDAFASPLDLQYRFAQGLDEVFQRDPTSLIQRAKDLALKKPHLPAKAVYETLTTVSSNTDSKSPNSFSVQVDGLVIGEVIQKPNGRVVIDIAPGSMETNQLSLLKTHLENFFSKRKVKP
;
A
#
# COMPACT_ATOMS: atom_id res chain seq x y z
N LEU A 1 -28.66 51.43 -44.66
CA LEU A 1 -28.57 50.06 -45.25
C LEU A 1 -27.15 49.66 -45.62
N ARG A 2 -26.35 50.44 -46.37
CA ARG A 2 -24.95 50.07 -46.72
C ARG A 2 -24.01 50.02 -45.52
N SER A 3 -24.19 50.79 -44.47
CA SER A 3 -23.38 50.78 -43.25
C SER A 3 -23.62 49.50 -42.41
N GLN A 4 -24.89 49.11 -42.30
CA GLN A 4 -25.26 47.88 -41.55
C GLN A 4 -24.74 46.61 -42.28
N ALA A 5 -24.83 46.55 -43.60
CA ALA A 5 -24.30 45.42 -44.38
C ALA A 5 -22.78 45.26 -44.20
N LYS A 6 -22.01 46.38 -44.26
CA LYS A 6 -20.56 46.33 -43.97
C LYS A 6 -20.25 45.89 -42.56
N GLN A 7 -21.01 46.29 -41.59
CA GLN A 7 -20.81 45.91 -40.17
C GLN A 7 -21.12 44.43 -39.96
N THR A 8 -22.15 43.88 -40.62
CA THR A 8 -22.47 42.47 -40.59
C THR A 8 -21.39 41.61 -41.22
N GLU A 9 -20.87 42.05 -42.37
CA GLU A 9 -19.75 41.37 -43.08
C GLU A 9 -18.49 41.34 -42.24
N LEU A 10 -18.14 42.45 -41.57
CA LEU A 10 -16.97 42.52 -40.68
C LEU A 10 -17.13 41.61 -39.44
N LEU A 11 -18.34 41.54 -38.89
CA LEU A 11 -18.64 40.62 -37.79
C LEU A 11 -18.56 39.15 -38.22
N GLN A 12 -19.05 38.81 -39.40
CA GLN A 12 -18.97 37.47 -39.94
C GLN A 12 -17.49 37.05 -40.18
N LEU A 13 -16.68 37.93 -40.73
CA LEU A 13 -15.22 37.66 -40.89
C LEU A 13 -14.56 37.40 -39.52
N LYS A 14 -14.87 38.25 -38.56
CA LYS A 14 -14.30 38.12 -37.21
C LYS A 14 -14.77 36.83 -36.48
N VAL A 15 -16.02 36.41 -36.68
CA VAL A 15 -16.55 35.15 -36.18
C VAL A 15 -15.82 33.96 -36.85
N THR A 16 -15.61 34.01 -38.17
CA THR A 16 -14.88 32.96 -38.92
C THR A 16 -13.43 32.86 -38.48
N GLU A 17 -12.74 33.97 -38.27
CA GLU A 17 -11.37 34.02 -37.73
C GLU A 17 -11.31 33.41 -36.33
N LEU A 18 -12.20 33.81 -35.42
CA LEU A 18 -12.27 33.27 -34.07
C LEU A 18 -12.61 31.76 -34.04
N VAL A 19 -13.47 31.30 -34.94
CA VAL A 19 -13.79 29.85 -35.06
C VAL A 19 -12.55 29.10 -35.58
N SER A 20 -11.83 29.62 -36.54
CA SER A 20 -10.59 29.01 -37.04
C SER A 20 -9.50 28.96 -35.97
N ASP A 21 -9.36 30.03 -35.17
CA ASP A 21 -8.42 30.05 -34.06
C ASP A 21 -8.82 29.02 -32.98
N LEU A 22 -10.11 28.91 -32.67
CA LEU A 22 -10.63 27.90 -31.74
C LEU A 22 -10.39 26.46 -32.24
N GLU A 23 -10.51 26.22 -33.56
CA GLU A 23 -10.22 24.91 -34.16
C GLU A 23 -8.75 24.50 -34.04
N GLN A 24 -7.81 25.46 -34.06
CA GLN A 24 -6.37 25.18 -33.82
C GLN A 24 -6.11 24.71 -32.39
N TRP A 25 -6.93 25.14 -31.44
CA TRP A 25 -6.86 24.75 -30.04
C TRP A 25 -7.77 23.57 -29.70
N ASN A 26 -8.47 23.02 -30.69
CA ASN A 26 -9.39 21.92 -30.51
C ASN A 26 -8.64 20.68 -29.98
N GLY A 27 -9.00 20.20 -28.79
CA GLY A 27 -8.32 19.10 -28.11
C GLY A 27 -7.17 19.51 -27.20
N ALA A 28 -6.75 20.81 -27.20
CA ALA A 28 -5.82 21.28 -26.19
C ALA A 28 -6.54 21.46 -24.84
N PRO A 29 -6.03 20.90 -23.75
CA PRO A 29 -6.67 21.06 -22.44
C PRO A 29 -6.61 22.52 -22.00
N ALA A 30 -7.77 23.11 -21.67
CA ALA A 30 -7.85 24.49 -21.21
C ALA A 30 -7.13 24.64 -19.85
N THR A 31 -6.13 25.52 -19.80
CA THR A 31 -5.46 25.91 -18.56
C THR A 31 -5.95 27.26 -18.11
N ARG A 32 -6.21 27.40 -16.81
CA ARG A 32 -6.61 28.68 -16.20
C ARG A 32 -6.09 28.80 -14.77
N LEU A 33 -6.00 30.04 -14.31
CA LEU A 33 -5.72 30.34 -12.91
C LEU A 33 -6.99 30.16 -12.09
N ILE A 34 -6.92 29.41 -11.01
CA ILE A 34 -8.03 29.11 -10.12
C ILE A 34 -7.64 29.45 -8.69
N ASP A 35 -8.56 30.03 -7.91
CA ASP A 35 -8.37 30.20 -6.48
C ASP A 35 -8.18 28.81 -5.82
N PRO A 36 -7.08 28.55 -5.11
CA PRO A 36 -6.83 27.26 -4.48
C PRO A 36 -7.94 26.85 -3.49
N LYS A 37 -8.66 27.78 -2.90
CA LYS A 37 -9.80 27.50 -2.01
C LYS A 37 -10.99 26.87 -2.73
N ARG A 38 -11.08 27.04 -4.05
CA ARG A 38 -12.11 26.46 -4.92
C ARG A 38 -11.79 25.03 -5.36
N ILE A 39 -10.61 24.52 -4.98
CA ILE A 39 -10.11 23.21 -5.39
C ILE A 39 -10.08 22.29 -4.16
N LYS A 40 -10.87 21.22 -4.17
CA LYS A 40 -10.93 20.21 -3.10
C LYS A 40 -9.99 19.06 -3.39
N ARG A 41 -9.48 18.43 -2.33
CA ARG A 41 -8.76 17.16 -2.45
C ARG A 41 -9.73 16.06 -2.84
N SER A 42 -9.27 15.14 -3.70
CA SER A 42 -10.06 13.96 -4.02
C SER A 42 -10.18 13.04 -2.81
N LYS A 43 -11.35 12.42 -2.67
CA LYS A 43 -11.57 11.34 -1.69
C LYS A 43 -10.65 10.13 -1.92
N TRP A 44 -10.14 9.96 -3.12
CA TRP A 44 -9.21 8.90 -3.49
C TRP A 44 -7.75 9.24 -3.19
N SER A 45 -7.46 10.47 -2.73
CA SER A 45 -6.11 10.90 -2.40
C SER A 45 -5.56 10.11 -1.21
N ASN A 46 -4.40 9.49 -1.41
CA ASN A 46 -3.71 8.68 -0.40
C ASN A 46 -2.49 9.39 0.22
N ARG A 47 -2.46 10.73 0.16
CA ARG A 47 -1.35 11.47 0.77
C ARG A 47 -1.57 11.66 2.26
N HIS A 48 -0.67 11.09 3.06
CA HIS A 48 -0.52 11.42 4.47
C HIS A 48 -0.03 12.87 4.63
N ASP A 49 -0.46 13.52 5.71
CA ASP A 49 -0.09 14.92 6.01
C ASP A 49 1.42 15.13 6.12
N HIS A 50 2.19 14.11 6.46
CA HIS A 50 3.65 14.17 6.48
C HIS A 50 4.32 14.56 5.14
N SER A 51 3.67 14.34 4.00
CA SER A 51 4.20 14.73 2.68
C SER A 51 4.11 16.23 2.40
N PHE A 52 3.57 17.01 3.33
CA PHE A 52 3.46 18.47 3.27
C PHE A 52 4.34 19.19 4.30
N SER A 53 5.19 18.44 5.00
CA SER A 53 6.11 19.00 6.02
C SER A 53 7.57 18.60 5.80
N ASP A 54 7.87 17.90 4.70
CA ASP A 54 9.23 17.49 4.36
C ASP A 54 10.05 18.65 3.75
N GLN A 55 11.39 18.51 3.77
CA GLN A 55 12.31 19.50 3.19
C GLN A 55 12.04 19.78 1.72
N GLU A 56 11.64 18.75 0.96
CA GLU A 56 11.31 18.90 -0.46
C GLU A 56 10.06 19.76 -0.66
N PHE A 57 9.11 19.74 0.27
CA PHE A 57 7.94 20.61 0.20
C PHE A 57 8.29 22.06 0.53
N CYS A 58 9.20 22.29 1.47
CA CYS A 58 9.72 23.65 1.74
C CYS A 58 10.40 24.22 0.51
N THR A 59 11.28 23.46 -0.14
CA THR A 59 11.94 23.89 -1.40
C THR A 59 10.90 24.20 -2.49
N LEU A 60 9.89 23.35 -2.66
CA LEU A 60 8.82 23.60 -3.63
C LEU A 60 8.05 24.90 -3.32
N LYS A 61 7.79 25.22 -2.05
CA LYS A 61 7.12 26.49 -1.68
C LYS A 61 7.97 27.71 -2.03
N ASP A 62 9.29 27.63 -1.82
CA ASP A 62 10.21 28.71 -2.19
C ASP A 62 10.21 28.93 -3.71
N GLU A 63 10.19 27.87 -4.50
CA GLU A 63 10.05 27.93 -5.96
C GLU A 63 8.71 28.57 -6.38
N LEU A 64 7.59 28.15 -5.77
CA LEU A 64 6.27 28.69 -6.04
C LEU A 64 6.18 30.18 -5.67
N ALA A 65 6.77 30.58 -4.55
CA ALA A 65 6.81 31.97 -4.12
C ALA A 65 7.62 32.83 -5.10
N SER A 66 8.78 32.34 -5.53
CA SER A 66 9.65 33.04 -6.50
C SER A 66 9.01 33.19 -7.86
N ALA A 67 8.26 32.20 -8.32
CA ALA A 67 7.58 32.20 -9.62
C ALA A 67 6.20 32.90 -9.60
N GLY A 68 5.67 33.28 -8.43
CA GLY A 68 4.33 33.84 -8.28
C GLY A 68 3.21 32.82 -8.50
N GLY A 69 3.50 31.52 -8.41
CA GLY A 69 2.56 30.41 -8.62
C GLY A 69 3.23 29.18 -9.23
N ASN A 70 2.44 28.17 -9.57
CA ASN A 70 2.99 26.97 -10.21
C ASN A 70 3.15 27.17 -11.72
N VAL A 71 4.35 27.00 -12.23
CA VAL A 71 4.68 27.05 -13.68
C VAL A 71 4.09 25.83 -14.40
N GLN A 72 4.24 24.65 -13.79
CA GLN A 72 3.65 23.42 -14.31
C GLN A 72 2.23 23.25 -13.80
N PRO A 73 1.21 23.18 -14.68
CA PRO A 73 -0.19 23.12 -14.24
C PRO A 73 -0.48 21.85 -13.43
N ILE A 74 -1.41 21.96 -12.48
CA ILE A 74 -2.06 20.81 -11.87
C ILE A 74 -3.21 20.39 -12.77
N LYS A 75 -3.71 19.15 -12.60
CA LYS A 75 -4.94 18.69 -13.27
C LYS A 75 -6.09 18.64 -12.28
N VAL A 76 -7.21 19.23 -12.68
CA VAL A 76 -8.44 19.25 -11.90
C VAL A 76 -9.66 18.87 -12.76
N ARG A 77 -10.71 18.36 -12.12
CA ARG A 77 -12.02 18.21 -12.74
C ARG A 77 -13.03 19.14 -12.08
N GLN A 78 -14.00 19.62 -12.82
CA GLN A 78 -15.12 20.35 -12.26
C GLN A 78 -16.10 19.37 -11.59
N ILE A 79 -16.47 19.66 -10.33
CA ILE A 79 -17.39 18.82 -9.54
C ILE A 79 -18.72 19.51 -9.24
N GLY A 80 -18.85 20.80 -9.55
CA GLY A 80 -20.05 21.56 -9.32
C GLY A 80 -19.83 23.04 -9.45
N ARG A 81 -20.83 23.80 -9.04
CA ARG A 81 -20.84 25.26 -8.98
C ARG A 81 -21.64 25.71 -7.78
N ASP A 82 -21.17 26.74 -7.10
CA ASP A 82 -21.92 27.44 -6.06
C ASP A 82 -22.09 28.94 -6.40
N GLU A 83 -22.54 29.75 -5.44
CA GLU A 83 -22.75 31.17 -5.63
C GLU A 83 -21.48 31.95 -6.01
N ASP A 84 -20.31 31.47 -5.54
CA ASP A 84 -19.00 32.06 -5.81
C ASP A 84 -18.33 31.53 -7.08
N GLY A 85 -18.94 30.57 -7.79
CA GLY A 85 -18.45 30.04 -9.06
C GLY A 85 -18.20 28.51 -9.06
N ASP A 86 -17.31 28.05 -9.96
CA ASP A 86 -17.03 26.64 -10.17
C ASP A 86 -16.23 26.02 -9.02
N LEU A 87 -16.56 24.79 -8.65
CA LEU A 87 -15.84 23.95 -7.69
C LEU A 87 -15.09 22.85 -8.43
N PHE A 88 -13.88 22.57 -7.96
CA PHE A 88 -12.99 21.61 -8.59
C PHE A 88 -12.50 20.54 -7.61
N GLU A 89 -12.08 19.42 -8.16
CA GLU A 89 -11.41 18.32 -7.45
C GLU A 89 -10.06 18.03 -8.10
N ILE A 90 -9.03 17.83 -7.30
CA ILE A 90 -7.67 17.56 -7.80
C ILE A 90 -7.60 16.14 -8.36
N VAL A 91 -7.12 16.01 -9.58
CA VAL A 91 -6.72 14.76 -10.20
C VAL A 91 -5.26 14.44 -9.85
N PHE A 92 -4.35 15.39 -10.11
CA PHE A 92 -2.96 15.33 -9.64
C PHE A 92 -2.36 16.71 -9.40
N GLY A 93 -1.23 16.76 -8.67
CA GLY A 93 -0.54 18.00 -8.33
C GLY A 93 -0.86 18.52 -6.92
N HIS A 94 -1.21 17.64 -5.98
CA HIS A 94 -1.59 17.97 -4.61
C HIS A 94 -0.57 18.85 -3.86
N ARG A 95 0.75 18.63 -4.04
CA ARG A 95 1.79 19.42 -3.37
C ARG A 95 1.81 20.87 -3.90
N ARG A 96 1.68 21.06 -5.22
CA ARG A 96 1.60 22.40 -5.81
C ARG A 96 0.37 23.15 -5.36
N HIS A 97 -0.78 22.48 -5.35
CA HIS A 97 -2.03 23.05 -4.81
C HIS A 97 -1.85 23.48 -3.35
N GLN A 98 -1.33 22.62 -2.49
CA GLN A 98 -1.12 22.92 -1.07
C GLN A 98 -0.15 24.09 -0.88
N GLY A 99 0.95 24.10 -1.64
CA GLY A 99 1.93 25.19 -1.59
C GLY A 99 1.29 26.54 -2.00
N CYS A 100 0.56 26.58 -3.11
CA CYS A 100 -0.16 27.77 -3.52
C CYS A 100 -1.24 28.20 -2.50
N LEU A 101 -1.96 27.25 -1.90
CA LEU A 101 -2.95 27.52 -0.86
C LEU A 101 -2.31 28.18 0.38
N GLU A 102 -1.17 27.67 0.84
CA GLU A 102 -0.45 28.24 1.99
C GLU A 102 0.15 29.62 1.70
N LEU A 103 0.57 29.85 0.45
CA LEU A 103 1.12 31.12 0.01
C LEU A 103 0.05 32.15 -0.43
N GLY A 104 -1.22 31.75 -0.53
CA GLY A 104 -2.29 32.61 -1.03
C GLY A 104 -2.16 32.95 -2.52
N LEU A 105 -1.47 32.10 -3.29
CA LEU A 105 -1.24 32.29 -4.72
C LEU A 105 -2.27 31.55 -5.55
N PRO A 106 -2.68 32.08 -6.73
CA PRO A 106 -3.54 31.36 -7.64
C PRO A 106 -2.84 30.11 -8.19
N VAL A 107 -3.63 29.09 -8.50
CA VAL A 107 -3.14 27.83 -9.02
C VAL A 107 -3.37 27.76 -10.52
N LEU A 108 -2.33 27.58 -11.30
CA LEU A 108 -2.45 27.24 -12.71
C LEU A 108 -2.92 25.78 -12.83
N ALA A 109 -4.12 25.57 -13.35
CA ALA A 109 -4.76 24.27 -13.44
C ALA A 109 -5.29 23.99 -14.84
N MET A 110 -5.11 22.76 -15.29
CA MET A 110 -5.73 22.19 -16.47
C MET A 110 -7.07 21.58 -16.06
N VAL A 111 -8.16 22.06 -16.65
CA VAL A 111 -9.50 21.58 -16.35
C VAL A 111 -9.92 20.53 -17.36
N GLU A 112 -10.24 19.33 -16.90
CA GLU A 112 -10.65 18.23 -17.75
C GLU A 112 -11.87 17.53 -17.18
N SER A 113 -12.77 17.08 -18.05
CA SER A 113 -13.94 16.28 -17.62
C SER A 113 -13.51 14.83 -17.47
N VAL A 114 -13.41 14.36 -16.23
CA VAL A 114 -12.95 13.01 -15.88
C VAL A 114 -13.98 12.36 -14.96
N ASN A 115 -14.42 11.15 -15.30
CA ASN A 115 -15.29 10.37 -14.39
C ASN A 115 -14.47 9.77 -13.22
N ASP A 116 -15.15 9.24 -12.22
CA ASP A 116 -14.49 8.72 -10.99
C ASP A 116 -13.51 7.58 -11.28
N GLN A 117 -13.81 6.69 -12.23
CA GLN A 117 -12.90 5.59 -12.57
C GLN A 117 -11.62 6.12 -13.23
N ASN A 118 -11.76 7.02 -14.20
CA ASN A 118 -10.60 7.62 -14.87
C ASN A 118 -9.79 8.48 -13.90
N LEU A 119 -10.45 9.24 -13.04
CA LEU A 119 -9.79 9.99 -11.95
C LEU A 119 -8.94 9.05 -11.10
N PHE A 120 -9.50 7.93 -10.65
CA PHE A 120 -8.79 6.94 -9.84
C PHE A 120 -7.58 6.35 -10.59
N VAL A 121 -7.77 5.97 -11.86
CA VAL A 121 -6.71 5.41 -12.71
C VAL A 121 -5.56 6.40 -12.91
N GLU A 122 -5.86 7.67 -13.14
CA GLU A 122 -4.83 8.70 -13.29
C GLU A 122 -4.07 8.95 -11.97
N MET A 123 -4.80 8.99 -10.86
CA MET A 123 -4.18 9.11 -9.53
C MET A 123 -3.30 7.90 -9.20
N ASP A 124 -3.75 6.68 -9.50
CA ASP A 124 -2.94 5.48 -9.30
C ASP A 124 -1.68 5.50 -10.18
N ARG A 125 -1.80 5.89 -11.44
CA ARG A 125 -0.66 6.00 -12.36
C ARG A 125 0.38 7.01 -11.85
N GLU A 126 -0.07 8.18 -11.40
CA GLU A 126 0.81 9.21 -10.84
C GLU A 126 1.48 8.70 -9.55
N ASN A 127 0.73 8.04 -8.67
CA ASN A 127 1.25 7.48 -7.44
C ASN A 127 2.28 6.36 -7.68
N ARG A 128 2.04 5.46 -8.63
CA ARG A 128 3.00 4.40 -8.99
C ARG A 128 4.29 4.92 -9.61
N ALA A 129 4.25 6.07 -10.26
CA ALA A 129 5.47 6.72 -10.78
C ALA A 129 6.36 7.27 -9.65
N ARG A 130 5.87 7.33 -8.42
CA ARG A 130 6.64 7.79 -7.25
C ARG A 130 7.41 6.64 -6.62
N LYS A 131 8.62 6.93 -6.17
CA LYS A 131 9.49 5.95 -5.47
C LYS A 131 8.97 5.54 -4.08
N ASN A 132 7.99 6.28 -3.52
CA ASN A 132 7.62 6.22 -2.11
C ASN A 132 6.20 5.71 -1.85
N LEU A 133 5.59 4.95 -2.77
CA LEU A 133 4.30 4.30 -2.51
C LEU A 133 4.53 2.85 -2.07
N SER A 134 4.14 2.52 -0.85
CA SER A 134 4.22 1.15 -0.36
C SER A 134 3.10 0.26 -0.95
N PRO A 135 3.33 -1.06 -1.07
CA PRO A 135 2.28 -2.01 -1.43
C PRO A 135 1.06 -1.97 -0.49
N TRP A 136 1.27 -1.64 0.79
CA TRP A 136 0.20 -1.47 1.77
C TRP A 136 -0.66 -0.24 1.46
N GLU A 137 -0.04 0.92 1.24
CA GLU A 137 -0.76 2.15 0.90
C GLU A 137 -1.54 2.01 -0.39
N GLN A 138 -0.94 1.36 -1.40
CA GLN A 138 -1.62 1.04 -2.66
C GLN A 138 -2.82 0.12 -2.41
N GLY A 139 -2.64 -0.88 -1.54
CA GLY A 139 -3.71 -1.80 -1.16
C GLY A 139 -4.87 -1.11 -0.44
N VAL A 140 -4.60 -0.16 0.44
CA VAL A 140 -5.62 0.66 1.13
C VAL A 140 -6.44 1.46 0.11
N MET A 141 -5.78 2.07 -0.88
CA MET A 141 -6.45 2.79 -1.96
C MET A 141 -7.33 1.85 -2.81
N TYR A 142 -6.81 0.68 -3.18
CA TYR A 142 -7.54 -0.33 -3.94
C TYR A 142 -8.73 -0.91 -3.17
N LYS A 143 -8.53 -1.21 -1.89
CA LYS A 143 -9.59 -1.68 -1.02
C LYS A 143 -10.74 -0.68 -0.95
N ARG A 144 -10.44 0.59 -0.73
CA ARG A 144 -11.45 1.65 -0.70
C ARG A 144 -12.22 1.75 -2.01
N ALA A 145 -11.54 1.67 -3.16
CA ALA A 145 -12.18 1.73 -4.47
C ALA A 145 -13.16 0.56 -4.71
N LEU A 146 -12.82 -0.63 -4.20
CA LEU A 146 -13.70 -1.80 -4.29
C LEU A 146 -14.86 -1.71 -3.30
N ASP A 147 -14.60 -1.29 -2.05
CA ASP A 147 -15.61 -1.17 -1.01
C ASP A 147 -16.67 -0.10 -1.36
N GLU A 148 -16.26 0.99 -2.00
CA GLU A 148 -17.18 2.04 -2.50
C GLU A 148 -17.82 1.69 -3.86
N GLY A 149 -17.55 0.51 -4.41
CA GLY A 149 -18.16 0.04 -5.66
C GLY A 149 -17.66 0.75 -6.92
N LEU A 150 -16.51 1.44 -6.86
CA LEU A 150 -15.93 2.12 -8.02
C LEU A 150 -15.56 1.11 -9.13
N PHE A 151 -15.11 -0.08 -8.73
CA PHE A 151 -14.87 -1.21 -9.62
C PHE A 151 -15.62 -2.45 -9.11
N PRO A 152 -16.27 -3.23 -10.02
CA PRO A 152 -17.11 -4.36 -9.63
C PRO A 152 -16.29 -5.58 -9.15
N SER A 153 -14.98 -5.62 -9.40
CA SER A 153 -14.09 -6.72 -8.99
C SER A 153 -12.62 -6.32 -9.01
N GLN A 154 -11.80 -7.10 -8.29
CA GLN A 154 -10.34 -6.94 -8.30
C GLN A 154 -9.74 -7.05 -9.71
N ARG A 155 -10.29 -7.94 -10.57
CA ARG A 155 -9.85 -8.08 -11.97
C ARG A 155 -10.12 -6.80 -12.75
N LYS A 156 -11.33 -6.25 -12.64
CA LYS A 156 -11.69 -5.01 -13.35
C LYS A 156 -10.87 -3.81 -12.86
N LEU A 157 -10.56 -3.76 -11.59
CA LEU A 157 -9.63 -2.76 -11.04
C LEU A 157 -8.22 -2.96 -11.61
N ALA A 158 -7.68 -4.19 -11.59
CA ALA A 158 -6.36 -4.50 -12.12
C ALA A 158 -6.24 -4.13 -13.61
N ASP A 159 -7.23 -4.52 -14.41
CA ASP A 159 -7.31 -4.19 -15.84
C ASP A 159 -7.31 -2.66 -16.06
N ALA A 160 -8.14 -1.93 -15.29
CA ALA A 160 -8.28 -0.47 -15.43
C ALA A 160 -7.00 0.28 -15.07
N VAL A 161 -6.33 -0.08 -13.97
CA VAL A 161 -5.08 0.57 -13.55
C VAL A 161 -3.84 0.03 -14.28
N GLY A 162 -3.99 -1.02 -15.10
CA GLY A 162 -2.87 -1.67 -15.80
C GLY A 162 -1.87 -2.32 -14.84
N ALA A 163 -2.36 -2.97 -13.76
CA ALA A 163 -1.56 -3.66 -12.78
C ALA A 163 -1.74 -5.18 -12.90
N ASP A 164 -0.72 -5.93 -12.49
CA ASP A 164 -0.82 -7.38 -12.38
C ASP A 164 -1.83 -7.79 -11.30
N LEU A 165 -2.75 -8.70 -11.63
CA LEU A 165 -3.83 -9.13 -10.73
C LEU A 165 -3.29 -9.77 -9.44
N ALA A 166 -2.17 -10.51 -9.52
CA ALA A 166 -1.58 -11.13 -8.34
C ALA A 166 -0.99 -10.07 -7.40
N ASN A 167 -0.41 -8.99 -7.94
CA ASN A 167 0.09 -7.88 -7.13
C ASN A 167 -1.04 -7.06 -6.52
N VAL A 168 -2.14 -6.83 -7.24
CA VAL A 168 -3.37 -6.24 -6.67
C VAL A 168 -3.89 -7.09 -5.52
N GLY A 169 -3.96 -8.42 -5.70
CA GLY A 169 -4.37 -9.34 -4.64
C GLY A 169 -3.45 -9.30 -3.40
N LYS A 170 -2.13 -9.21 -3.60
CA LYS A 170 -1.16 -9.07 -2.49
C LYS A 170 -1.33 -7.74 -1.76
N ALA A 171 -1.47 -6.62 -2.49
CA ALA A 171 -1.71 -5.31 -1.91
C ALA A 171 -2.99 -5.30 -1.05
N LEU A 172 -4.07 -5.88 -1.57
CA LEU A 172 -5.34 -5.98 -0.85
C LEU A 172 -5.25 -6.84 0.43
N ARG A 173 -4.42 -7.90 0.42
CA ARG A 173 -4.15 -8.67 1.65
C ARG A 173 -3.42 -7.84 2.69
N LEU A 174 -2.40 -7.09 2.29
CA LEU A 174 -1.70 -6.17 3.20
C LEU A 174 -2.64 -5.11 3.77
N ALA A 175 -3.54 -4.55 2.97
CA ALA A 175 -4.52 -3.55 3.40
C ALA A 175 -5.59 -4.07 4.37
N LYS A 176 -5.72 -5.39 4.53
CA LYS A 176 -6.62 -6.03 5.50
C LYS A 176 -5.98 -6.27 6.85
N LEU A 177 -4.67 -6.12 6.95
CA LEU A 177 -3.94 -6.32 8.19
C LEU A 177 -4.35 -5.29 9.24
N PRO A 178 -4.41 -5.68 10.52
CA PRO A 178 -4.67 -4.74 11.61
C PRO A 178 -3.62 -3.64 11.69
N PRO A 179 -3.99 -2.42 12.15
CA PRO A 179 -3.05 -1.32 12.30
C PRO A 179 -1.82 -1.68 13.12
N GLU A 180 -1.99 -2.47 14.17
CA GLU A 180 -0.90 -2.91 15.05
C GLU A 180 0.19 -3.69 14.30
N VAL A 181 -0.22 -4.46 13.27
CA VAL A 181 0.75 -5.19 12.43
C VAL A 181 1.53 -4.23 11.54
N VAL A 182 0.89 -3.17 11.05
CA VAL A 182 1.55 -2.13 10.27
C VAL A 182 2.52 -1.33 11.15
N ASP A 183 2.10 -0.98 12.36
CA ASP A 183 2.88 -0.20 13.35
C ASP A 183 4.09 -0.97 13.91
N ALA A 184 4.12 -2.30 13.77
CA ALA A 184 5.27 -3.11 14.13
C ALA A 184 6.48 -2.88 13.20
N PHE A 185 6.26 -2.37 11.99
CA PHE A 185 7.31 -2.01 11.05
C PHE A 185 7.77 -0.57 11.30
N ALA A 186 9.03 -0.26 10.96
CA ALA A 186 9.57 1.08 11.11
C ALA A 186 8.84 2.11 10.22
N SER A 187 8.34 1.65 9.08
CA SER A 187 7.57 2.44 8.13
C SER A 187 6.60 1.54 7.36
N PRO A 188 5.41 2.03 6.96
CA PRO A 188 4.56 1.33 6.01
C PRO A 188 5.25 0.96 4.69
N LEU A 189 6.32 1.68 4.31
CA LEU A 189 7.16 1.38 3.14
C LEU A 189 7.88 0.03 3.25
N ASP A 190 8.06 -0.48 4.46
CA ASP A 190 8.71 -1.77 4.72
C ASP A 190 7.79 -2.97 4.44
N LEU A 191 6.48 -2.74 4.33
CA LEU A 191 5.49 -3.76 3.99
C LEU A 191 5.54 -4.12 2.50
N GLN A 192 6.34 -5.11 2.16
CA GLN A 192 6.57 -5.56 0.79
C GLN A 192 5.57 -6.64 0.34
N TYR A 193 5.32 -6.75 -0.97
CA TYR A 193 4.44 -7.76 -1.55
C TYR A 193 4.75 -9.19 -1.13
N ARG A 194 6.03 -9.53 -0.92
CA ARG A 194 6.47 -10.86 -0.49
C ARG A 194 5.97 -11.26 0.90
N PHE A 195 5.62 -10.30 1.73
CA PHE A 195 5.11 -10.55 3.09
C PHE A 195 3.60 -10.79 3.14
N ALA A 196 2.88 -10.42 2.08
CA ALA A 196 1.42 -10.41 2.04
C ALA A 196 0.80 -11.76 2.38
N GLN A 197 1.31 -12.83 1.77
CA GLN A 197 0.73 -14.16 1.95
C GLN A 197 0.97 -14.69 3.38
N GLY A 198 2.21 -14.66 3.86
CA GLY A 198 2.54 -15.20 5.19
C GLY A 198 1.87 -14.43 6.32
N LEU A 199 1.77 -13.10 6.24
CA LEU A 199 1.04 -12.30 7.23
C LEU A 199 -0.46 -12.58 7.19
N ASP A 200 -1.06 -12.69 6.00
CA ASP A 200 -2.48 -13.02 5.85
C ASP A 200 -2.79 -14.42 6.40
N GLU A 201 -1.98 -15.43 6.10
CA GLU A 201 -2.16 -16.80 6.62
C GLU A 201 -2.11 -16.85 8.15
N VAL A 202 -1.17 -16.12 8.76
CA VAL A 202 -1.08 -16.06 10.24
C VAL A 202 -2.26 -15.27 10.81
N PHE A 203 -2.66 -14.19 10.18
CA PHE A 203 -3.81 -13.40 10.61
C PHE A 203 -5.11 -14.21 10.56
N GLN A 204 -5.33 -15.00 9.51
CA GLN A 204 -6.50 -15.86 9.39
C GLN A 204 -6.51 -16.99 10.42
N ARG A 205 -5.34 -17.52 10.79
CA ARG A 205 -5.20 -18.64 11.71
C ARG A 205 -5.32 -18.21 13.16
N ASP A 206 -4.62 -17.16 13.57
CA ASP A 206 -4.56 -16.67 14.95
C ASP A 206 -4.37 -15.15 15.00
N PRO A 207 -5.45 -14.38 14.82
CA PRO A 207 -5.40 -12.91 14.85
C PRO A 207 -4.89 -12.37 16.19
N THR A 208 -5.29 -12.98 17.30
CA THR A 208 -5.00 -12.49 18.65
C THR A 208 -3.50 -12.54 18.95
N SER A 209 -2.86 -13.69 18.72
CA SER A 209 -1.41 -13.82 18.93
C SER A 209 -0.61 -12.95 17.95
N LEU A 210 -1.07 -12.78 16.71
CA LEU A 210 -0.42 -11.90 15.76
C LEU A 210 -0.44 -10.45 16.24
N ILE A 211 -1.60 -9.96 16.66
CA ILE A 211 -1.76 -8.59 17.17
C ILE A 211 -0.91 -8.38 18.43
N GLN A 212 -0.88 -9.36 19.37
CA GLN A 212 -0.05 -9.23 20.55
C GLN A 212 1.43 -9.14 20.21
N ARG A 213 1.94 -10.01 19.36
CA ARG A 213 3.34 -9.96 18.89
C ARG A 213 3.66 -8.65 18.19
N ALA A 214 2.73 -8.13 17.41
CA ALA A 214 2.90 -6.85 16.73
C ALA A 214 3.02 -5.69 17.72
N LYS A 215 2.18 -5.64 18.75
CA LYS A 215 2.27 -4.65 19.84
C LYS A 215 3.61 -4.73 20.58
N ASP A 216 4.06 -5.94 20.90
CA ASP A 216 5.33 -6.16 21.58
C ASP A 216 6.53 -5.70 20.73
N LEU A 217 6.43 -5.86 19.38
CA LEU A 217 7.47 -5.38 18.46
C LEU A 217 7.45 -3.86 18.30
N ALA A 218 6.28 -3.24 18.24
CA ALA A 218 6.15 -1.79 18.10
C ALA A 218 6.76 -1.02 19.28
N LEU A 219 6.79 -1.63 20.48
CA LEU A 219 7.41 -1.05 21.69
C LEU A 219 8.94 -1.14 21.66
N LYS A 220 9.54 -2.01 20.84
CA LYS A 220 11.01 -2.18 20.76
C LYS A 220 11.62 -1.07 19.92
N LYS A 221 12.54 -0.32 20.51
CA LYS A 221 13.34 0.69 19.80
C LYS A 221 14.83 0.43 20.04
N PRO A 222 15.71 0.50 19.01
CA PRO A 222 15.38 0.82 17.61
C PRO A 222 14.52 -0.27 16.95
N HIS A 223 13.73 0.11 15.95
CA HIS A 223 12.92 -0.85 15.19
C HIS A 223 13.79 -1.92 14.52
N LEU A 224 13.30 -3.14 14.50
CA LEU A 224 13.96 -4.24 13.82
C LEU A 224 13.88 -4.06 12.29
N PRO A 225 14.83 -4.62 11.51
CA PRO A 225 14.71 -4.69 10.06
C PRO A 225 13.43 -5.40 9.63
N ALA A 226 12.82 -4.95 8.54
CA ALA A 226 11.52 -5.44 8.04
C ALA A 226 11.44 -6.98 7.93
N LYS A 227 12.54 -7.64 7.52
CA LYS A 227 12.61 -9.10 7.43
C LYS A 227 12.50 -9.74 8.82
N ALA A 228 13.20 -9.21 9.82
CA ALA A 228 13.16 -9.73 11.19
C ALA A 228 11.79 -9.53 11.84
N VAL A 229 11.13 -8.38 11.58
CA VAL A 229 9.75 -8.15 11.99
C VAL A 229 8.82 -9.20 11.37
N TYR A 230 8.91 -9.40 10.04
CA TYR A 230 8.12 -10.40 9.34
C TYR A 230 8.34 -11.81 9.91
N GLU A 231 9.59 -12.23 10.09
CA GLU A 231 9.92 -13.53 10.67
C GLU A 231 9.34 -13.69 12.08
N THR A 232 9.49 -12.69 12.94
CA THR A 232 8.91 -12.73 14.30
C THR A 232 7.39 -12.81 14.28
N LEU A 233 6.72 -12.06 13.39
CA LEU A 233 5.27 -12.09 13.27
C LEU A 233 4.74 -13.41 12.70
N THR A 234 5.48 -14.02 11.76
CA THR A 234 5.06 -15.24 11.07
C THR A 234 5.59 -16.52 11.71
N THR A 235 6.67 -16.44 12.49
CA THR A 235 7.13 -17.58 13.27
C THR A 235 6.01 -17.94 14.25
N VAL A 236 5.47 -19.12 14.09
CA VAL A 236 4.63 -19.71 15.11
C VAL A 236 5.55 -19.90 16.30
N SER A 237 5.44 -19.00 17.29
CA SER A 237 5.97 -19.33 18.59
C SER A 237 5.28 -20.64 18.98
N SER A 238 6.00 -21.73 18.86
CA SER A 238 5.73 -22.84 19.75
C SER A 238 5.94 -22.24 21.14
N ASN A 239 4.86 -21.64 21.66
CA ASN A 239 4.81 -21.25 23.05
C ASN A 239 5.22 -22.49 23.81
N THR A 240 6.29 -22.37 24.54
CA THR A 240 6.84 -23.33 25.48
C THR A 240 5.84 -23.68 26.61
N ASP A 241 4.54 -23.56 26.37
CA ASP A 241 3.50 -23.95 27.32
C ASP A 241 2.30 -24.67 26.71
N SER A 242 2.25 -24.91 25.38
CA SER A 242 1.42 -25.98 24.85
C SER A 242 2.33 -27.19 24.55
N LYS A 243 2.71 -27.95 25.57
CA LYS A 243 3.13 -29.33 25.38
C LYS A 243 2.13 -29.97 24.43
N SER A 244 2.56 -30.26 23.18
CA SER A 244 1.78 -31.16 22.34
C SER A 244 1.51 -32.39 23.21
N PRO A 245 0.32 -32.95 23.19
CA PRO A 245 -0.07 -34.03 24.12
C PRO A 245 0.87 -35.26 24.10
N ASN A 246 1.87 -35.25 23.20
CA ASN A 246 2.83 -36.33 23.02
C ASN A 246 4.26 -35.81 22.81
N SER A 247 4.74 -34.83 23.57
CA SER A 247 6.18 -34.49 23.63
C SER A 247 6.77 -34.83 24.98
N PHE A 248 7.98 -35.41 24.98
CA PHE A 248 8.71 -35.81 26.18
C PHE A 248 10.13 -35.23 26.14
N SER A 249 10.55 -34.52 27.17
CA SER A 249 11.93 -34.06 27.30
C SER A 249 12.82 -35.22 27.75
N VAL A 250 13.97 -35.37 27.10
CA VAL A 250 15.02 -36.31 27.51
C VAL A 250 16.00 -35.58 28.42
N GLN A 251 16.09 -36.03 29.68
CA GLN A 251 16.96 -35.43 30.70
C GLN A 251 17.99 -36.43 31.18
N VAL A 252 19.20 -35.95 31.37
CA VAL A 252 20.31 -36.69 31.98
C VAL A 252 20.93 -35.80 33.07
N ASP A 253 21.02 -36.30 34.28
CA ASP A 253 21.52 -35.58 35.45
C ASP A 253 20.87 -34.21 35.70
N GLY A 254 19.56 -34.11 35.41
CA GLY A 254 18.80 -32.86 35.55
C GLY A 254 18.95 -31.87 34.39
N LEU A 255 19.79 -32.16 33.42
CA LEU A 255 19.98 -31.36 32.21
C LEU A 255 19.12 -31.91 31.05
N VAL A 256 18.35 -31.03 30.41
CA VAL A 256 17.58 -31.41 29.18
C VAL A 256 18.55 -31.50 28.01
N ILE A 257 18.74 -32.72 27.49
CA ILE A 257 19.61 -33.02 26.36
C ILE A 257 18.89 -33.19 25.02
N GLY A 258 17.56 -33.24 25.05
CA GLY A 258 16.78 -33.39 23.82
C GLY A 258 15.27 -33.50 24.07
N GLU A 259 14.51 -33.67 23.01
CA GLU A 259 13.06 -33.81 23.03
C GLU A 259 12.58 -34.88 22.04
N VAL A 260 11.59 -35.66 22.44
CA VAL A 260 10.89 -36.63 21.57
C VAL A 260 9.50 -36.08 21.28
N ILE A 261 9.19 -35.81 20.01
CA ILE A 261 7.95 -35.16 19.59
C ILE A 261 7.20 -36.09 18.65
N GLN A 262 5.95 -36.43 18.98
CA GLN A 262 5.05 -37.09 18.04
C GLN A 262 4.21 -36.05 17.29
N LYS A 263 4.42 -35.94 15.97
CA LYS A 263 3.65 -35.05 15.10
C LYS A 263 2.22 -35.57 14.89
N PRO A 264 1.25 -34.70 14.54
CA PRO A 264 -0.14 -35.08 14.28
C PRO A 264 -0.32 -36.17 13.21
N ASN A 265 0.64 -36.27 12.28
CA ASN A 265 0.67 -37.30 11.24
C ASN A 265 1.24 -38.65 11.71
N GLY A 266 1.46 -38.83 13.03
CA GLY A 266 2.01 -40.04 13.61
C GLY A 266 3.55 -40.17 13.53
N ARG A 267 4.24 -39.23 12.87
CA ARG A 267 5.70 -39.22 12.77
C ARG A 267 6.31 -38.84 14.12
N VAL A 268 7.27 -39.65 14.59
CA VAL A 268 8.08 -39.34 15.78
C VAL A 268 9.40 -38.71 15.34
N VAL A 269 9.77 -37.60 15.97
CA VAL A 269 11.04 -36.90 15.79
C VAL A 269 11.76 -36.89 17.14
N ILE A 270 13.01 -37.30 17.15
CA ILE A 270 13.91 -37.20 18.30
C ILE A 270 14.90 -36.09 17.96
N ASP A 271 14.84 -35.00 18.70
CA ASP A 271 15.74 -33.85 18.54
C ASP A 271 16.70 -33.83 19.73
N ILE A 272 17.99 -33.82 19.46
CA ILE A 272 19.05 -33.88 20.48
C ILE A 272 19.91 -32.63 20.32
N ALA A 273 20.16 -31.95 21.43
CA ALA A 273 20.92 -30.72 21.46
C ALA A 273 22.32 -30.90 20.90
N PRO A 274 22.86 -29.96 20.11
CA PRO A 274 24.20 -30.04 19.56
C PRO A 274 25.27 -30.25 20.65
N GLY A 275 26.17 -31.22 20.45
CA GLY A 275 27.24 -31.55 21.40
C GLY A 275 26.82 -32.46 22.56
N SER A 276 25.54 -32.86 22.65
CA SER A 276 25.06 -33.75 23.70
C SER A 276 25.28 -35.26 23.40
N MET A 277 25.81 -35.61 22.23
CA MET A 277 26.01 -36.96 21.79
C MET A 277 27.33 -37.13 21.02
N GLU A 278 28.10 -38.13 21.36
CA GLU A 278 29.31 -38.53 20.61
C GLU A 278 28.94 -39.47 19.44
N THR A 279 29.82 -39.54 18.44
CA THR A 279 29.58 -40.35 17.21
C THR A 279 29.38 -41.84 17.50
N ASN A 280 30.06 -42.39 18.52
CA ASN A 280 29.90 -43.77 18.97
C ASN A 280 28.54 -44.03 19.63
N GLN A 281 27.98 -43.04 20.30
CA GLN A 281 26.66 -43.12 20.96
C GLN A 281 25.51 -43.13 19.94
N LEU A 282 25.71 -42.58 18.75
CA LEU A 282 24.72 -42.64 17.68
C LEU A 282 24.46 -44.08 17.21
N SER A 283 25.50 -44.88 17.13
CA SER A 283 25.41 -46.31 16.80
C SER A 283 24.66 -47.12 17.87
N LEU A 284 24.90 -46.81 19.15
CA LEU A 284 24.19 -47.40 20.27
C LEU A 284 22.72 -47.02 20.27
N LEU A 285 22.40 -45.75 20.01
CA LEU A 285 21.02 -45.26 19.89
C LEU A 285 20.26 -45.98 18.77
N LYS A 286 20.90 -46.16 17.60
CA LYS A 286 20.34 -46.93 16.49
C LYS A 286 19.99 -48.36 16.94
N THR A 287 20.92 -49.07 17.58
CA THR A 287 20.71 -50.44 18.06
C THR A 287 19.59 -50.51 19.09
N HIS A 288 19.48 -49.53 19.97
CA HIS A 288 18.39 -49.48 20.96
C HIS A 288 17.01 -49.25 20.28
N LEU A 289 16.93 -48.41 19.28
CA LEU A 289 15.72 -48.20 18.50
C LEU A 289 15.31 -49.45 17.72
N GLU A 290 16.26 -50.09 17.05
CA GLU A 290 16.02 -51.36 16.35
C GLU A 290 15.51 -52.46 17.30
N ASN A 291 16.09 -52.61 18.46
CA ASN A 291 15.61 -53.54 19.50
C ASN A 291 14.26 -53.18 20.07
N PHE A 292 13.94 -51.91 20.22
CA PHE A 292 12.65 -51.46 20.69
C PHE A 292 11.54 -51.79 19.70
N PHE A 293 11.78 -51.62 18.42
CA PHE A 293 10.77 -51.88 17.37
C PHE A 293 10.71 -53.37 17.00
N SER A 294 11.78 -54.14 17.10
CA SER A 294 11.77 -55.57 16.84
C SER A 294 10.90 -56.37 17.82
N LYS A 295 10.71 -55.88 19.04
CA LYS A 295 9.83 -56.48 20.05
C LYS A 295 8.32 -56.21 19.82
N ARG A 296 7.97 -55.27 18.93
CA ARG A 296 6.60 -55.03 18.44
C ARG A 296 6.45 -55.75 17.11
N LYS A 297 5.68 -56.84 17.05
CA LYS A 297 5.20 -57.36 15.77
C LYS A 297 4.41 -56.23 15.10
N VAL A 298 5.02 -55.57 14.11
CA VAL A 298 4.31 -54.63 13.22
C VAL A 298 3.24 -55.47 12.55
N LYS A 299 1.96 -55.23 12.88
CA LYS A 299 0.85 -55.78 12.09
C LYS A 299 0.92 -55.07 10.74
N PRO A 300 0.79 -55.79 9.63
CA PRO A 300 0.83 -55.25 8.26
C PRO A 300 -0.29 -54.24 8.03
#